data_93dca8b43299c9e9414978255a875561
#
_entry.id   93dca8b43299c9e9414978255a875561
#
_cell.length_a   1.000
_cell.length_b   1.000
_cell.length_c   1.000
_cell.angle_alpha   90.00
_cell.angle_beta   90.00
_cell.angle_gamma   90.00
#
_symmetry.space_group_name_H-M   'P 1'
#
loop_
_entity.id
_entity.type
_entity.pdbx_description
1 polymer ?
#
loop_
_entity_poly.entity_id
_entity_poly.type
_entity_poly.pdbx_seq_one_letter_code
_entity_poly.pdbx_strand_id
1 'polypeptide(L)'
;IILPRFLDGLAKVPPRKRIRIRREAAALLKGEMRDGAVDLALDYFALQEPGYHSECVMTETLLSLSRRDHPTVAERLSLETFLSLRHVVLAPRTSTMPMIDLALSKRGLQRHISVTVPHFLSMPMMVQTSDMICTLPRRMAHLYADHFHLKSHTVPLRIPRFPVYVIWH
;
A
#
# COMPACT_ATOMS: atom_id res chain seq x y z
N ILE A 1 0.74 -10.09 3.71
CA ILE A 1 0.80 -9.94 5.16
C ILE A 1 -0.51 -10.41 5.80
N ILE A 2 -1.68 -9.92 5.38
CA ILE A 2 -3.00 -10.39 5.88
C ILE A 2 -3.34 -11.75 5.26
N LEU A 3 -3.19 -11.85 3.95
CA LEU A 3 -3.65 -12.98 3.16
C LEU A 3 -3.07 -14.33 3.60
N PRO A 4 -1.78 -14.53 3.89
CA PRO A 4 -1.28 -15.82 4.37
C PRO A 4 -1.99 -16.29 5.63
N ARG A 5 -2.17 -15.42 6.62
CA ARG A 5 -2.88 -15.75 7.87
C ARG A 5 -4.36 -16.07 7.65
N PHE A 6 -4.99 -15.36 6.73
CA PHE A 6 -6.37 -15.63 6.32
C PHE A 6 -6.48 -17.01 5.64
N LEU A 7 -5.54 -17.36 4.77
CA LEU A 7 -5.48 -18.65 4.10
C LEU A 7 -5.26 -19.79 5.09
N ASP A 8 -4.38 -19.62 6.07
CA ASP A 8 -4.14 -20.58 7.14
C ASP A 8 -5.41 -20.82 7.98
N GLY A 9 -6.18 -19.78 8.25
CA GLY A 9 -7.49 -19.87 8.91
C GLY A 9 -8.51 -20.66 8.08
N LEU A 10 -8.61 -20.32 6.80
CA LEU A 10 -9.54 -20.97 5.87
C LEU A 10 -9.21 -22.43 5.62
N ALA A 11 -7.94 -22.81 5.62
CA ALA A 11 -7.54 -24.21 5.43
C ALA A 11 -8.09 -25.15 6.51
N LYS A 12 -8.44 -24.61 7.68
CA LYS A 12 -9.01 -25.35 8.82
C LYS A 12 -10.54 -25.50 8.76
N VAL A 13 -11.19 -24.82 7.81
CA VAL A 13 -12.66 -24.79 7.68
C VAL A 13 -13.09 -25.59 6.45
N PRO A 14 -13.75 -26.74 6.62
CA PRO A 14 -14.33 -27.50 5.49
C PRO A 14 -15.58 -26.79 4.93
N PRO A 15 -15.95 -27.04 3.65
CA PRO A 15 -15.19 -27.76 2.63
C PRO A 15 -14.00 -26.98 2.10
N ARG A 16 -13.06 -27.67 1.41
CA ARG A 16 -11.93 -27.01 0.76
C ARG A 16 -12.41 -25.98 -0.24
N LYS A 17 -11.95 -24.75 -0.11
CA LYS A 17 -12.35 -23.60 -0.96
C LYS A 17 -11.27 -23.27 -1.97
N ARG A 18 -11.69 -22.89 -3.19
CA ARG A 18 -10.80 -22.26 -4.16
C ARG A 18 -10.84 -20.74 -3.93
N ILE A 19 -9.68 -20.12 -3.77
CA ILE A 19 -9.58 -18.68 -3.58
C ILE A 19 -9.00 -18.07 -4.84
N ARG A 20 -9.67 -17.04 -5.36
CA ARG A 20 -9.20 -16.21 -6.46
C ARG A 20 -8.98 -14.80 -5.94
N ILE A 21 -7.76 -14.28 -6.10
CA ILE A 21 -7.41 -12.92 -5.72
C ILE A 21 -7.37 -12.08 -6.98
N ARG A 22 -8.07 -10.94 -6.95
CA ARG A 22 -8.09 -9.98 -8.04
C ARG A 22 -7.74 -8.59 -7.50
N ARG A 23 -7.29 -7.72 -8.38
CA ARG A 23 -7.11 -6.30 -8.12
C ARG A 23 -8.08 -5.55 -9.00
N GLU A 24 -9.18 -5.11 -8.42
CA GLU A 24 -10.23 -4.40 -9.14
C GLU A 24 -10.14 -2.89 -8.93
N ALA A 25 -10.75 -2.14 -9.85
CA ALA A 25 -10.99 -0.71 -9.67
C ALA A 25 -12.03 -0.52 -8.56
N ALA A 26 -11.77 0.40 -7.64
CA ALA A 26 -12.68 0.66 -6.50
C ALA A 26 -14.10 1.03 -6.94
N ALA A 27 -14.24 1.65 -8.12
CA ALA A 27 -15.55 2.02 -8.69
C ALA A 27 -16.42 0.81 -9.07
N LEU A 28 -15.81 -0.33 -9.41
CA LEU A 28 -16.54 -1.55 -9.81
C LEU A 28 -16.89 -2.45 -8.63
N LEU A 29 -16.18 -2.28 -7.50
CA LEU A 29 -16.25 -3.18 -6.36
C LEU A 29 -17.68 -3.39 -5.83
N LYS A 30 -18.47 -2.32 -5.74
CA LYS A 30 -19.85 -2.39 -5.25
C LYS A 30 -20.73 -3.30 -6.12
N GLY A 31 -20.71 -3.09 -7.42
CA GLY A 31 -21.48 -3.91 -8.36
C GLY A 31 -21.06 -5.37 -8.30
N GLU A 32 -19.78 -5.64 -8.34
CA GLU A 32 -19.23 -7.00 -8.31
C GLU A 32 -19.53 -7.75 -7.00
N MET A 33 -19.56 -7.06 -5.86
CA MET A 33 -20.00 -7.64 -4.59
C MET A 33 -21.48 -7.97 -4.58
N ARG A 34 -22.31 -7.02 -5.00
CA ARG A 34 -23.76 -7.22 -5.08
C ARG A 34 -24.13 -8.38 -6.03
N ASP A 35 -23.41 -8.51 -7.11
CA ASP A 35 -23.63 -9.52 -8.14
C ASP A 35 -22.96 -10.87 -7.79
N GLY A 36 -22.31 -10.98 -6.61
CA GLY A 36 -21.64 -12.20 -6.12
C GLY A 36 -20.35 -12.55 -6.87
N ALA A 37 -19.78 -11.64 -7.65
CA ALA A 37 -18.52 -11.84 -8.35
C ALA A 37 -17.30 -11.63 -7.42
N VAL A 38 -17.48 -10.92 -6.32
CA VAL A 38 -16.51 -10.69 -5.25
C VAL A 38 -17.17 -10.98 -3.90
N ASP A 39 -16.63 -11.95 -3.15
CA ASP A 39 -17.13 -12.30 -1.81
C ASP A 39 -16.59 -11.34 -0.74
N LEU A 40 -15.31 -10.97 -0.82
CA LEU A 40 -14.62 -10.14 0.17
C LEU A 40 -13.65 -9.18 -0.50
N ALA A 41 -13.56 -7.95 0.01
CA ALA A 41 -12.50 -7.03 -0.36
C ALA A 41 -11.69 -6.58 0.86
N LEU A 42 -10.42 -6.25 0.62
CA LEU A 42 -9.55 -5.57 1.56
C LEU A 42 -9.21 -4.20 0.98
N ASP A 43 -9.61 -3.14 1.69
CA ASP A 43 -9.34 -1.78 1.25
C ASP A 43 -9.14 -0.81 2.43
N TYR A 44 -8.69 0.41 2.15
CA TYR A 44 -8.49 1.48 3.15
C TYR A 44 -9.69 2.42 3.27
N PHE A 45 -10.79 2.11 2.64
CA PHE A 45 -12.08 2.80 2.83
C PHE A 45 -13.15 1.81 3.27
N ALA A 46 -14.17 2.31 3.97
CA ALA A 46 -15.36 1.56 4.32
C ALA A 46 -16.50 1.87 3.33
N LEU A 47 -17.33 0.87 3.03
CA LEU A 47 -18.62 1.08 2.38
C LEU A 47 -19.68 1.25 3.48
N GLN A 48 -20.40 2.36 3.46
CA GLN A 48 -21.44 2.70 4.45
C GLN A 48 -22.85 2.64 3.85
N GLU A 49 -23.01 1.92 2.76
CA GLU A 49 -24.30 1.81 2.07
C GLU A 49 -25.07 0.58 2.55
N PRO A 50 -26.43 0.59 2.51
CA PRO A 50 -27.24 -0.56 2.85
C PRO A 50 -26.82 -1.82 2.07
N GLY A 51 -26.75 -2.95 2.78
CA GLY A 51 -26.32 -4.24 2.21
C GLY A 51 -24.80 -4.47 2.26
N TYR A 52 -23.99 -3.44 2.55
CA TYR A 52 -22.53 -3.62 2.68
C TYR A 52 -22.11 -3.56 4.15
N HIS A 53 -21.16 -4.41 4.49
CA HIS A 53 -20.54 -4.45 5.81
C HIS A 53 -19.05 -4.12 5.67
N SER A 54 -18.53 -3.39 6.65
CA SER A 54 -17.12 -3.00 6.68
C SER A 54 -16.60 -3.12 8.10
N GLU A 55 -15.59 -3.97 8.31
CA GLU A 55 -14.94 -4.15 9.60
C GLU A 55 -13.48 -3.71 9.52
N CYS A 56 -13.05 -2.86 10.43
CA CYS A 56 -11.65 -2.43 10.52
C CYS A 56 -10.81 -3.55 11.13
N VAL A 57 -9.97 -4.19 10.33
CA VAL A 57 -9.12 -5.31 10.77
C VAL A 57 -7.75 -4.87 11.25
N MET A 58 -7.30 -3.67 10.88
CA MET A 58 -6.05 -3.08 11.34
C MET A 58 -5.96 -1.61 11.02
N THR A 59 -4.99 -0.95 11.65
CA THR A 59 -4.57 0.41 11.31
C THR A 59 -3.14 0.36 10.79
N GLU A 60 -2.88 1.09 9.71
CA GLU A 60 -1.57 1.17 9.06
C GLU A 60 -0.98 2.59 9.08
N THR A 61 0.33 2.65 8.87
CA THR A 61 1.11 3.86 8.59
C THR A 61 1.99 3.62 7.37
N LEU A 62 2.75 4.63 6.96
CA LEU A 62 3.66 4.53 5.82
C LEU A 62 5.12 4.60 6.27
N LEU A 63 5.99 3.86 5.57
CA LEU A 63 7.45 3.99 5.62
C LEU A 63 7.99 4.10 4.21
N SER A 64 9.10 4.81 4.05
CA SER A 64 9.88 4.84 2.81
C SER A 64 11.00 3.81 2.86
N LEU A 65 11.33 3.22 1.72
CA LEU A 65 12.46 2.30 1.54
C LEU A 65 13.48 2.91 0.59
N SER A 66 14.76 2.72 0.93
CA SER A 66 15.91 2.96 0.06
C SER A 66 16.83 1.75 0.05
N ARG A 67 17.75 1.63 -0.92
CA ARG A 67 18.87 0.69 -0.80
C ARG A 67 19.74 1.06 0.42
N ARG A 68 20.43 0.07 1.02
CA ARG A 68 21.18 0.28 2.27
C ARG A 68 22.30 1.30 2.15
N ASP A 69 23.01 1.25 1.05
CA ASP A 69 24.17 2.07 0.69
C ASP A 69 23.79 3.27 -0.19
N HIS A 70 22.57 3.79 -0.02
CA HIS A 70 22.10 4.93 -0.79
C HIS A 70 22.97 6.17 -0.56
N PRO A 71 23.50 6.83 -1.63
CA PRO A 71 24.55 7.85 -1.50
C PRO A 71 24.10 9.12 -0.76
N THR A 72 22.80 9.45 -0.80
CA THR A 72 22.25 10.69 -0.23
C THR A 72 21.29 10.47 0.93
N VAL A 73 20.82 9.25 1.16
CA VAL A 73 19.90 8.94 2.27
C VAL A 73 20.70 8.50 3.49
N ALA A 74 20.81 9.39 4.46
CA ALA A 74 21.43 9.11 5.75
C ALA A 74 20.52 8.24 6.67
N GLU A 75 20.75 8.24 7.97
CA GLU A 75 19.89 7.53 8.92
C GLU A 75 18.45 8.04 8.93
N ARG A 76 18.29 9.34 8.77
CA ARG A 76 16.97 9.99 8.70
C ARG A 76 16.75 10.58 7.31
N LEU A 77 15.59 10.28 6.75
CA LEU A 77 15.16 10.84 5.48
C LEU A 77 14.54 12.23 5.73
N SER A 78 15.24 13.30 5.38
CA SER A 78 14.71 14.67 5.47
C SER A 78 13.65 14.93 4.39
N LEU A 79 12.81 15.95 4.58
CA LEU A 79 11.83 16.34 3.56
C LEU A 79 12.51 16.81 2.27
N GLU A 80 13.60 17.57 2.39
CA GLU A 80 14.39 18.03 1.25
C GLU A 80 14.93 16.85 0.44
N THR A 81 15.58 15.90 1.10
CA THR A 81 16.06 14.66 0.45
C THR A 81 14.91 13.87 -0.16
N PHE A 82 13.78 13.71 0.56
CA PHE A 82 12.61 13.02 0.05
C PHE A 82 12.08 13.64 -1.25
N LEU A 83 12.08 14.96 -1.36
CA LEU A 83 11.59 15.69 -2.55
C LEU A 83 12.60 15.67 -3.72
N SER A 84 13.91 15.64 -3.43
CA SER A 84 14.95 15.60 -4.45
C SER A 84 15.14 14.25 -5.12
N LEU A 85 14.73 13.17 -4.43
CA LEU A 85 14.87 11.81 -4.93
C LEU A 85 13.79 11.42 -5.94
N ARG A 86 14.12 10.44 -6.77
CA ARG A 86 13.18 9.81 -7.70
C ARG A 86 12.35 8.75 -6.98
N HIS A 87 11.05 8.75 -7.23
CA HIS A 87 10.11 7.83 -6.57
C HIS A 87 9.59 6.76 -7.51
N VAL A 88 9.55 5.52 -7.00
CA VAL A 88 8.72 4.44 -7.55
C VAL A 88 7.40 4.45 -6.80
N VAL A 89 6.29 4.52 -7.51
CA VAL A 89 4.95 4.56 -6.92
C VAL A 89 4.04 3.46 -7.46
N LEU A 90 3.06 3.09 -6.65
CA LEU A 90 2.00 2.18 -7.09
C LEU A 90 1.01 2.94 -7.98
N ALA A 91 0.60 2.33 -9.10
CA ALA A 91 -0.46 2.88 -9.93
C ALA A 91 -1.75 3.07 -9.09
N PRO A 92 -2.37 4.26 -9.13
CA PRO A 92 -3.58 4.51 -8.38
C PRO A 92 -4.73 3.62 -8.91
N ARG A 93 -5.61 3.17 -7.99
CA ARG A 93 -6.81 2.40 -8.32
C ARG A 93 -8.06 3.26 -8.43
N THR A 94 -7.94 4.51 -8.04
CA THR A 94 -9.02 5.50 -8.01
C THR A 94 -8.52 6.80 -8.63
N SER A 95 -9.43 7.70 -8.95
CA SER A 95 -9.12 9.09 -9.30
C SER A 95 -8.66 9.93 -8.10
N THR A 96 -8.74 9.37 -6.88
CA THR A 96 -8.33 10.07 -5.66
C THR A 96 -6.81 10.15 -5.58
N MET A 97 -6.30 11.33 -5.26
CA MET A 97 -4.88 11.57 -5.09
C MET A 97 -4.30 10.70 -3.96
N PRO A 98 -3.16 10.02 -4.15
CA PRO A 98 -2.50 9.26 -3.10
C PRO A 98 -2.19 10.10 -1.86
N MET A 99 -2.22 9.50 -0.68
CA MET A 99 -2.06 10.20 0.62
C MET A 99 -0.77 11.03 0.71
N ILE A 100 0.33 10.54 0.15
CA ILE A 100 1.61 11.28 0.10
C ILE A 100 1.45 12.55 -0.74
N ASP A 101 0.89 12.41 -1.93
CA ASP A 101 0.75 13.51 -2.87
C ASP A 101 -0.27 14.54 -2.37
N LEU A 102 -1.32 14.08 -1.69
CA LEU A 102 -2.27 14.95 -1.00
C LEU A 102 -1.60 15.73 0.16
N ALA A 103 -0.73 15.08 0.94
CA ALA A 103 -0.02 15.75 2.03
C ALA A 103 1.01 16.77 1.51
N LEU A 104 1.65 16.48 0.39
CA LEU A 104 2.57 17.41 -0.28
C LEU A 104 1.84 18.60 -0.90
N SER A 105 0.74 18.35 -1.62
CA SER A 105 -0.03 19.40 -2.30
C SER A 105 -0.59 20.44 -1.33
N LYS A 106 -1.02 20.04 -0.11
CA LYS A 106 -1.43 20.97 0.96
C LYS A 106 -0.32 21.94 1.39
N ARG A 107 0.92 21.65 1.05
CA ARG A 107 2.10 22.48 1.34
C ARG A 107 2.68 23.15 0.09
N GLY A 108 2.01 23.05 -1.05
CA GLY A 108 2.51 23.53 -2.35
C GLY A 108 3.73 22.74 -2.86
N LEU A 109 3.93 21.51 -2.39
CA LEU A 109 5.06 20.66 -2.72
C LEU A 109 4.62 19.49 -3.60
N GLN A 110 5.57 18.93 -4.34
CA GLN A 110 5.39 17.69 -5.11
C GLN A 110 6.69 16.91 -5.16
N ARG A 111 6.59 15.60 -5.27
CA ARG A 111 7.74 14.70 -5.41
C ARG A 111 7.98 14.33 -6.86
N HIS A 112 9.19 13.91 -7.17
CA HIS A 112 9.56 13.45 -8.51
C HIS A 112 9.19 11.98 -8.70
N ILE A 113 8.04 11.69 -9.30
CA ILE A 113 7.63 10.33 -9.68
C ILE A 113 8.34 9.96 -10.98
N SER A 114 9.23 8.97 -10.93
CA SER A 114 9.96 8.48 -12.10
C SER A 114 9.39 7.17 -12.66
N VAL A 115 8.79 6.35 -11.80
CA VAL A 115 8.25 5.05 -12.21
C VAL A 115 6.93 4.79 -11.51
N THR A 116 5.94 4.34 -12.28
CA THR A 116 4.66 3.86 -11.77
C THR A 116 4.51 2.38 -12.09
N VAL A 117 4.24 1.56 -11.08
CA VAL A 117 4.12 0.11 -11.22
C VAL A 117 2.74 -0.40 -10.79
N PRO A 118 2.25 -1.50 -11.37
CA PRO A 118 0.93 -2.04 -11.04
C PRO A 118 0.90 -2.83 -9.72
N HIS A 119 2.04 -3.29 -9.21
CA HIS A 119 2.12 -4.19 -8.05
C HIS A 119 3.13 -3.71 -7.01
N PHE A 120 2.79 -3.86 -5.72
CA PHE A 120 3.67 -3.49 -4.62
C PHE A 120 5.03 -4.19 -4.65
N LEU A 121 5.09 -5.46 -5.06
CA LEU A 121 6.33 -6.23 -5.07
C LEU A 121 7.37 -5.68 -6.07
N SER A 122 6.94 -5.04 -7.15
CA SER A 122 7.85 -4.43 -8.12
C SER A 122 8.61 -3.22 -7.55
N MET A 123 8.06 -2.56 -6.53
CA MET A 123 8.67 -1.35 -5.96
C MET A 123 10.01 -1.65 -5.26
N PRO A 124 10.10 -2.57 -4.29
CA PRO A 124 11.36 -2.88 -3.62
C PRO A 124 12.42 -3.47 -4.55
N MET A 125 12.01 -4.23 -5.57
CA MET A 125 12.95 -4.76 -6.59
C MET A 125 13.67 -3.64 -7.35
N MET A 126 12.95 -2.57 -7.71
CA MET A 126 13.55 -1.42 -8.38
C MET A 126 14.42 -0.58 -7.43
N VAL A 127 13.99 -0.42 -6.18
CA VAL A 127 14.74 0.33 -5.16
C VAL A 127 16.04 -0.36 -4.81
N GLN A 128 16.08 -1.69 -4.78
CA GLN A 128 17.27 -2.46 -4.44
C GLN A 128 18.46 -2.17 -5.38
N THR A 129 18.19 -1.88 -6.64
CA THR A 129 19.20 -1.73 -7.70
C THR A 129 19.33 -0.29 -8.21
N SER A 130 18.78 0.69 -7.49
CA SER A 130 18.80 2.09 -7.93
C SER A 130 18.84 3.07 -6.75
N ASP A 131 19.03 4.37 -7.07
CA ASP A 131 18.92 5.48 -6.12
C ASP A 131 17.49 6.03 -6.04
N MET A 132 16.50 5.23 -6.38
CA MET A 132 15.10 5.56 -6.18
C MET A 132 14.65 5.15 -4.78
N ILE A 133 13.58 5.78 -4.31
CA ILE A 133 12.88 5.38 -3.10
C ILE A 133 11.43 5.00 -3.41
N CYS A 134 10.84 4.21 -2.53
CA CYS A 134 9.40 3.94 -2.58
C CYS A 134 8.78 4.10 -1.19
N THR A 135 7.47 4.34 -1.15
CA THR A 135 6.73 4.47 0.11
C THR A 135 5.62 3.43 0.14
N LEU A 136 5.56 2.67 1.23
CA LEU A 136 4.72 1.48 1.39
C LEU A 136 4.03 1.47 2.76
N PRO A 137 2.91 0.75 2.94
CA PRO A 137 2.38 0.42 4.25
C PRO A 137 3.47 -0.20 5.14
N ARG A 138 3.54 0.24 6.41
CA ARG A 138 4.63 -0.07 7.33
C ARG A 138 4.96 -1.57 7.41
N ARG A 139 3.94 -2.42 7.53
CA ARG A 139 4.15 -3.87 7.64
C ARG A 139 4.76 -4.48 6.38
N MET A 140 4.35 -3.97 5.21
CA MET A 140 4.96 -4.37 3.93
C MET A 140 6.38 -3.84 3.82
N ALA A 141 6.61 -2.61 4.24
CA ALA A 141 7.93 -2.00 4.21
C ALA A 141 8.93 -2.80 5.06
N HIS A 142 8.57 -3.21 6.27
CA HIS A 142 9.45 -4.06 7.09
C HIS A 142 9.72 -5.40 6.41
N LEU A 143 8.69 -6.13 5.95
CA LEU A 143 8.86 -7.40 5.27
C LEU A 143 9.79 -7.29 4.06
N TYR A 144 9.62 -6.24 3.26
CA TYR A 144 10.42 -6.03 2.05
C TYR A 144 11.83 -5.51 2.38
N ALA A 145 11.99 -4.70 3.44
CA ALA A 145 13.30 -4.26 3.89
C ALA A 145 14.17 -5.46 4.29
N ASP A 146 13.62 -6.43 5.00
CA ASP A 146 14.32 -7.65 5.40
C ASP A 146 14.64 -8.52 4.18
N HIS A 147 13.65 -8.76 3.31
CA HIS A 147 13.79 -9.68 2.18
C HIS A 147 14.70 -9.14 1.07
N PHE A 148 14.64 -7.85 0.77
CA PHE A 148 15.42 -7.20 -0.28
C PHE A 148 16.66 -6.46 0.25
N HIS A 149 17.00 -6.62 1.54
CA HIS A 149 18.14 -5.95 2.18
C HIS A 149 18.10 -4.41 2.03
N LEU A 150 16.92 -3.82 2.16
CA LEU A 150 16.70 -2.39 2.08
C LEU A 150 16.76 -1.73 3.47
N LYS A 151 16.80 -0.40 3.50
CA LYS A 151 16.70 0.41 4.71
C LYS A 151 15.33 1.09 4.74
N SER A 152 14.65 1.00 5.88
CA SER A 152 13.36 1.66 6.10
C SER A 152 13.53 3.00 6.82
N HIS A 153 12.77 4.00 6.40
CA HIS A 153 12.81 5.36 6.94
C HIS A 153 11.40 5.84 7.26
N THR A 154 11.29 6.64 8.31
CA THR A 154 10.05 7.38 8.56
C THR A 154 9.80 8.37 7.44
N VAL A 155 8.57 8.42 6.93
CA VAL A 155 8.16 9.41 5.94
C VAL A 155 8.23 10.80 6.57
N PRO A 156 8.92 11.80 5.96
CA PRO A 156 9.10 13.14 6.55
C PRO A 156 7.87 14.04 6.36
N LEU A 157 6.68 13.45 6.46
CA LEU A 157 5.38 14.10 6.34
C LEU A 157 4.46 13.64 7.46
N ARG A 158 3.58 14.50 7.93
CA ARG A 158 2.50 14.12 8.82
C ARG A 158 1.40 13.40 8.03
N ILE A 159 1.50 12.09 7.96
CA ILE A 159 0.48 11.23 7.37
C ILE A 159 -0.31 10.60 8.52
N PRO A 160 -1.65 10.77 8.59
CA PRO A 160 -2.46 10.11 9.59
C PRO A 160 -2.39 8.59 9.42
N ARG A 161 -2.59 7.87 10.50
CA ARG A 161 -2.85 6.43 10.42
C ARG A 161 -4.14 6.22 9.64
N PHE A 162 -4.16 5.17 8.83
CA PHE A 162 -5.34 4.83 8.05
C PHE A 162 -5.81 3.41 8.35
N PRO A 163 -7.12 3.20 8.44
CA PRO A 163 -7.69 1.88 8.66
C PRO A 163 -7.58 1.02 7.42
N VAL A 164 -7.54 -0.30 7.62
CA VAL A 164 -7.74 -1.30 6.57
C VAL A 164 -8.98 -2.08 6.93
N TYR A 165 -9.91 -2.14 6.02
CA TYR A 165 -11.20 -2.80 6.19
C TYR A 165 -11.26 -4.12 5.43
N VAL A 166 -11.94 -5.09 6.02
CA VAL A 166 -12.61 -6.17 5.28
C VAL A 166 -14.00 -5.69 4.94
N ILE A 167 -14.41 -5.86 3.70
CA ILE A 167 -15.70 -5.41 3.18
C ILE A 167 -16.40 -6.61 2.52
N TRP A 168 -17.71 -6.74 2.74
CA TRP A 168 -18.56 -7.75 2.10
C TRP A 168 -19.99 -7.25 1.92
N HIS A 169 -20.74 -7.90 1.04
CA HIS A 169 -22.16 -7.68 0.79
C HIS A 169 -23.02 -8.75 1.46
#